data_2464a04534869a890139f5ef6ba7da15
#
_entry.id   2464a04534869a890139f5ef6ba7da15
#
_cell.length_a   1.000
_cell.length_b   1.000
_cell.length_c   1.000
_cell.angle_alpha   90.00
_cell.angle_beta   90.00
_cell.angle_gamma   90.00
#
_symmetry.space_group_name_H-M   'P 1'
#
loop_
_entity.id
_entity.type
_entity.pdbx_description
1 polymer ?
#
loop_
_entity_poly.entity_id
_entity_poly.type
_entity_poly.pdbx_seq_one_letter_code
_entity_poly.pdbx_strand_id
1 'polypeptide(L)'
;EKVVLKNISMTLEEGRIYGLLGENGVGKTTLLTLLCGLKRPQAGSIDTDGMKPFDRQPSLLSDQYYLSDEVPAMNMKAEDYAKNYGKFWENFDLGKFHEVMAVFENDPQQKMTHMSFGQLKKTYISFALACNTKHLYMDEPTNGLDIPSKAQFRKAVTKYTREDSIILISTHQ
;
A
#
# COMPACT_ATOMS: atom_id res chain seq x y z
N GLU A 1 28.85 -8.96 1.06
CA GLU A 1 27.52 -8.34 1.13
C GLU A 1 26.45 -9.44 1.05
N LYS A 2 25.44 -9.44 1.94
CA LYS A 2 24.41 -10.48 1.99
C LYS A 2 23.47 -10.35 0.80
N VAL A 3 23.38 -11.38 -0.04
CA VAL A 3 22.37 -11.43 -1.12
C VAL A 3 21.01 -11.67 -0.50
N VAL A 4 20.07 -10.76 -0.70
CA VAL A 4 18.69 -10.83 -0.15
C VAL A 4 17.74 -11.46 -1.16
N LEU A 5 17.82 -11.07 -2.44
CA LEU A 5 17.02 -11.60 -3.54
C LEU A 5 17.97 -12.09 -4.63
N LYS A 6 17.73 -13.30 -5.17
CA LYS A 6 18.60 -13.89 -6.20
C LYS A 6 17.76 -14.55 -7.28
N ASN A 7 18.02 -14.16 -8.54
CA ASN A 7 17.42 -14.79 -9.73
C ASN A 7 15.88 -14.87 -9.67
N ILE A 8 15.23 -13.77 -9.28
CA ILE A 8 13.77 -13.67 -9.31
C ILE A 8 13.34 -13.22 -10.69
N SER A 9 12.46 -14.00 -11.33
CA SER A 9 11.75 -13.63 -12.54
C SER A 9 10.27 -13.85 -12.32
N MET A 10 9.48 -12.79 -12.50
CA MET A 10 8.02 -12.84 -12.29
C MET A 10 7.34 -11.82 -13.19
N THR A 11 6.10 -12.10 -13.54
CA THR A 11 5.20 -11.17 -14.22
C THR A 11 3.94 -11.04 -13.39
N LEU A 12 3.50 -9.81 -13.16
CA LEU A 12 2.25 -9.50 -12.46
C LEU A 12 1.23 -9.00 -13.49
N GLU A 13 0.04 -9.55 -13.45
CA GLU A 13 -1.04 -9.27 -14.41
C GLU A 13 -2.05 -8.29 -13.79
N GLU A 14 -2.66 -7.47 -14.63
CA GLU A 14 -3.74 -6.56 -14.25
C GLU A 14 -4.94 -7.31 -13.67
N GLY A 15 -5.67 -6.67 -12.76
CA GLY A 15 -6.85 -7.22 -12.12
C GLY A 15 -6.55 -8.37 -11.13
N ARG A 16 -5.32 -8.48 -10.66
CA ARG A 16 -4.90 -9.57 -9.76
C ARG A 16 -4.42 -9.07 -8.41
N ILE A 17 -4.73 -9.85 -7.38
CA ILE A 17 -4.21 -9.68 -6.02
C ILE A 17 -3.22 -10.82 -5.76
N TYR A 18 -1.98 -10.47 -5.45
CA TYR A 18 -0.90 -11.40 -5.17
C TYR A 18 -0.51 -11.35 -3.70
N GLY A 19 -0.35 -12.51 -3.08
CA GLY A 19 0.21 -12.66 -1.74
C GLY A 19 1.69 -13.01 -1.79
N LEU A 20 2.52 -12.21 -1.15
CA LEU A 20 3.94 -12.48 -0.97
C LEU A 20 4.15 -13.08 0.43
N LEU A 21 4.20 -14.40 0.49
CA LEU A 21 4.28 -15.16 1.73
C LEU A 21 5.73 -15.47 2.09
N GLY A 22 6.07 -15.45 3.36
CA GLY A 22 7.38 -15.84 3.85
C GLY A 22 7.69 -15.29 5.23
N GLU A 23 8.67 -15.86 5.90
CA GLU A 23 9.15 -15.42 7.21
C GLU A 23 9.70 -14.00 7.18
N ASN A 24 9.88 -13.40 8.36
CA ASN A 24 10.51 -12.09 8.47
C ASN A 24 11.98 -12.17 8.03
N GLY A 25 12.43 -11.13 7.31
CA GLY A 25 13.81 -11.03 6.84
C GLY A 25 14.13 -11.80 5.55
N VAL A 26 13.16 -12.46 4.91
CA VAL A 26 13.40 -13.19 3.64
C VAL A 26 13.45 -12.30 2.41
N GLY A 27 13.17 -10.99 2.56
CA GLY A 27 13.29 -10.03 1.45
C GLY A 27 11.96 -9.50 0.89
N LYS A 28 10.81 -9.77 1.52
CA LYS A 28 9.50 -9.27 1.06
C LYS A 28 9.49 -7.74 0.90
N THR A 29 9.84 -7.00 1.94
CA THR A 29 9.97 -5.54 1.92
C THR A 29 10.97 -5.06 0.87
N THR A 30 12.09 -5.79 0.70
CA THR A 30 13.07 -5.45 -0.33
C THR A 30 12.46 -5.56 -1.72
N LEU A 31 11.72 -6.62 -2.01
CA LEU A 31 11.03 -6.78 -3.28
C LEU A 31 10.01 -5.65 -3.52
N LEU A 32 9.16 -5.36 -2.54
CA LEU A 32 8.17 -4.27 -2.65
C LEU A 32 8.84 -2.91 -2.90
N THR A 33 9.93 -2.61 -2.19
CA THR A 33 10.66 -1.34 -2.34
C THR A 33 11.40 -1.23 -3.69
N LEU A 34 11.79 -2.35 -4.29
CA LEU A 34 12.33 -2.40 -5.65
C LEU A 34 11.22 -2.13 -6.68
N LEU A 35 10.05 -2.77 -6.53
CA LEU A 35 8.91 -2.62 -7.44
C LEU A 35 8.36 -1.19 -7.46
N CYS A 36 8.32 -0.52 -6.31
CA CYS A 36 7.86 0.87 -6.24
C CYS A 36 8.97 1.93 -6.51
N GLY A 37 10.18 1.50 -6.86
CA GLY A 37 11.27 2.38 -7.24
C GLY A 37 11.95 3.12 -6.08
N LEU A 38 11.77 2.68 -4.85
CA LEU A 38 12.49 3.22 -3.68
C LEU A 38 13.91 2.66 -3.56
N LYS A 39 14.16 1.50 -4.17
CA LYS A 39 15.48 0.88 -4.27
C LYS A 39 15.80 0.54 -5.71
N ARG A 40 17.10 0.56 -6.06
CA ARG A 40 17.59 0.13 -7.36
C ARG A 40 18.05 -1.32 -7.29
N PRO A 41 17.69 -2.18 -8.27
CA PRO A 41 18.23 -3.52 -8.34
C PRO A 41 19.73 -3.46 -8.67
N GLN A 42 20.54 -4.33 -8.04
CA GLN A 42 21.97 -4.44 -8.31
C GLN A 42 22.23 -5.10 -9.67
N ALA A 43 21.35 -5.99 -10.10
CA ALA A 43 21.37 -6.65 -11.40
C ALA A 43 19.95 -6.95 -11.85
N GLY A 44 19.76 -7.22 -13.13
CA GLY A 44 18.44 -7.42 -13.72
C GLY A 44 17.69 -6.13 -14.00
N SER A 45 16.42 -6.25 -14.32
CA SER A 45 15.56 -5.11 -14.67
C SER A 45 14.17 -5.29 -14.10
N ILE A 46 13.50 -4.18 -13.83
CA ILE A 46 12.09 -4.11 -13.46
C ILE A 46 11.44 -3.17 -14.48
N ASP A 47 10.35 -3.64 -15.05
CA ASP A 47 9.49 -2.86 -15.94
C ASP A 47 8.10 -2.78 -15.34
N THR A 48 7.54 -1.58 -15.32
CA THR A 48 6.16 -1.30 -14.88
C THR A 48 5.52 -0.41 -15.94
N ASP A 49 4.63 -0.97 -16.74
CA ASP A 49 3.95 -0.28 -17.84
C ASP A 49 4.94 0.41 -18.81
N GLY A 50 6.04 -0.26 -19.15
CA GLY A 50 7.08 0.27 -20.03
C GLY A 50 8.05 1.25 -19.36
N MET A 51 7.96 1.44 -18.06
CA MET A 51 8.80 2.36 -17.28
C MET A 51 9.65 1.62 -16.26
N LYS A 52 10.83 2.14 -15.98
CA LYS A 52 11.67 1.65 -14.88
C LYS A 52 11.25 2.37 -13.58
N PRO A 53 10.77 1.66 -12.56
CA PRO A 53 10.28 2.31 -11.33
C PRO A 53 11.30 3.23 -10.65
N PHE A 54 12.58 2.88 -10.70
CA PHE A 54 13.65 3.67 -10.09
C PHE A 54 13.88 5.02 -10.79
N ASP A 55 13.46 5.19 -12.04
CA ASP A 55 13.53 6.48 -12.76
C ASP A 55 12.50 7.49 -12.25
N ARG A 56 11.56 7.04 -11.40
CA ARG A 56 10.59 7.85 -10.64
C ARG A 56 9.82 8.83 -11.52
N GLN A 57 9.37 8.36 -12.67
CA GLN A 57 8.57 9.19 -13.58
C GLN A 57 7.25 9.61 -12.91
N PRO A 58 6.83 10.89 -13.01
CA PRO A 58 5.62 11.39 -12.36
C PRO A 58 4.35 10.60 -12.71
N SER A 59 4.22 10.17 -13.96
CA SER A 59 3.08 9.35 -14.42
C SER A 59 2.97 8.01 -13.68
N LEU A 60 4.10 7.36 -13.40
CA LEU A 60 4.11 6.13 -12.61
C LEU A 60 3.87 6.43 -11.12
N LEU A 61 4.49 7.48 -10.58
CA LEU A 61 4.35 7.84 -9.17
C LEU A 61 2.91 8.22 -8.80
N SER A 62 2.17 8.88 -9.70
CA SER A 62 0.77 9.25 -9.48
C SER A 62 -0.20 8.07 -9.58
N ASP A 63 0.24 6.92 -10.13
CA ASP A 63 -0.60 5.72 -10.30
C ASP A 63 -0.03 4.49 -9.55
N GLN A 64 0.82 4.74 -8.57
CA GLN A 64 1.28 3.71 -7.64
C GLN A 64 1.21 4.19 -6.19
N TYR A 65 1.01 3.25 -5.26
CA TYR A 65 1.08 3.51 -3.82
C TYR A 65 1.82 2.38 -3.11
N TYR A 66 2.70 2.75 -2.19
CA TYR A 66 3.38 1.82 -1.29
C TYR A 66 2.99 2.10 0.16
N LEU A 67 2.33 1.13 0.79
CA LEU A 67 2.02 1.14 2.21
C LEU A 67 3.09 0.38 2.97
N SER A 68 3.86 1.08 3.79
CA SER A 68 4.86 0.48 4.68
C SER A 68 4.21 -0.22 5.87
N ASP A 69 4.89 -1.22 6.44
CA ASP A 69 4.48 -1.82 7.72
C ASP A 69 4.49 -0.78 8.84
N GLU A 70 5.51 0.06 8.91
CA GLU A 70 5.56 1.17 9.86
C GLU A 70 4.83 2.38 9.29
N VAL A 71 3.88 2.92 10.06
CA VAL A 71 3.07 4.08 9.71
C VAL A 71 3.22 5.19 10.75
N PRO A 72 3.56 6.44 10.36
CA PRO A 72 3.77 7.53 11.30
C PRO A 72 2.44 8.11 11.80
N ALA A 73 2.39 8.49 13.07
CA ALA A 73 1.28 9.24 13.64
C ALA A 73 1.46 10.75 13.36
N MET A 74 0.80 11.25 12.32
CA MET A 74 0.86 12.66 11.94
C MET A 74 0.07 13.54 12.92
N ASN A 75 0.60 14.74 13.22
CA ASN A 75 -0.08 15.68 14.13
C ASN A 75 -1.19 16.47 13.40
N MET A 76 -2.13 15.75 12.82
CA MET A 76 -3.31 16.29 12.14
C MET A 76 -4.47 15.28 12.19
N LYS A 77 -5.67 15.69 11.83
CA LYS A 77 -6.80 14.79 11.65
C LYS A 77 -6.57 13.88 10.44
N ALA A 78 -7.16 12.67 10.48
CA ALA A 78 -7.08 11.73 9.35
C ALA A 78 -7.67 12.34 8.06
N GLU A 79 -8.76 13.09 8.16
CA GLU A 79 -9.35 13.80 7.03
C GLU A 79 -8.42 14.89 6.45
N ASP A 80 -7.74 15.65 7.31
CA ASP A 80 -6.79 16.67 6.86
C ASP A 80 -5.59 16.02 6.17
N TYR A 81 -5.14 14.87 6.69
CA TYR A 81 -4.12 14.05 6.03
C TYR A 81 -4.59 13.65 4.62
N ALA A 82 -5.79 13.10 4.50
CA ALA A 82 -6.33 12.68 3.22
C ALA A 82 -6.45 13.83 2.22
N LYS A 83 -6.95 15.00 2.64
CA LYS A 83 -7.07 16.20 1.80
C LYS A 83 -5.72 16.76 1.38
N ASN A 84 -4.75 16.79 2.28
CA ASN A 84 -3.45 17.40 2.02
C ASN A 84 -2.55 16.53 1.14
N TYR A 85 -2.57 15.23 1.34
CA TYR A 85 -1.70 14.30 0.64
C TYR A 85 -2.37 13.64 -0.57
N GLY A 86 -3.69 13.46 -0.57
CA GLY A 86 -4.43 12.84 -1.67
C GLY A 86 -4.21 13.53 -3.02
N LYS A 87 -4.00 14.85 -3.02
CA LYS A 87 -3.73 15.64 -4.23
C LYS A 87 -2.49 15.19 -5.04
N PHE A 88 -1.61 14.36 -4.49
CA PHE A 88 -0.47 13.82 -5.21
C PHE A 88 -0.84 12.61 -6.08
N TRP A 89 -2.05 12.05 -5.91
CA TRP A 89 -2.57 10.97 -6.72
C TRP A 89 -3.74 11.49 -7.56
N GLU A 90 -3.60 11.38 -8.87
CA GLU A 90 -4.55 11.93 -9.83
C GLU A 90 -5.99 11.43 -9.64
N ASN A 91 -6.12 10.16 -9.28
CA ASN A 91 -7.41 9.48 -9.11
C ASN A 91 -7.87 9.40 -7.65
N PHE A 92 -7.27 10.19 -6.74
CA PHE A 92 -7.64 10.17 -5.33
C PHE A 92 -9.11 10.56 -5.13
N ASP A 93 -9.81 9.75 -4.33
CA ASP A 93 -11.23 9.93 -4.03
C ASP A 93 -11.45 10.06 -2.51
N LEU A 94 -11.75 11.27 -2.06
CA LEU A 94 -12.04 11.54 -0.64
C LEU A 94 -13.31 10.83 -0.15
N GLY A 95 -14.33 10.69 -1.01
CA GLY A 95 -15.54 9.93 -0.68
C GLY A 95 -15.23 8.47 -0.40
N LYS A 96 -14.39 7.85 -1.24
CA LYS A 96 -13.89 6.49 -1.01
C LYS A 96 -13.09 6.38 0.29
N PHE A 97 -12.26 7.38 0.62
CA PHE A 97 -11.56 7.42 1.91
C PHE A 97 -12.54 7.33 3.08
N HIS A 98 -13.60 8.14 3.07
CA HIS A 98 -14.64 8.11 4.10
C HIS A 98 -15.38 6.77 4.17
N GLU A 99 -15.72 6.18 3.03
CA GLU A 99 -16.39 4.88 2.98
C GLU A 99 -15.51 3.78 3.58
N VAL A 100 -14.22 3.75 3.27
CA VAL A 100 -13.30 2.75 3.81
C VAL A 100 -13.04 2.99 5.30
N MET A 101 -12.90 4.24 5.74
CA MET A 101 -12.83 4.59 7.17
C MET A 101 -14.05 4.07 7.93
N ALA A 102 -15.25 4.20 7.35
CA ALA A 102 -16.49 3.67 7.94
C ALA A 102 -16.50 2.14 7.99
N VAL A 103 -15.99 1.44 6.98
CA VAL A 103 -15.83 -0.03 7.01
C VAL A 103 -14.95 -0.46 8.18
N PHE A 104 -13.91 0.31 8.49
CA PHE A 104 -13.00 0.07 9.61
C PHE A 104 -13.49 0.63 10.96
N GLU A 105 -14.67 1.28 10.98
CA GLU A 105 -15.20 1.94 12.17
C GLU A 105 -14.24 2.97 12.78
N ASN A 106 -13.48 3.65 11.91
CA ASN A 106 -12.56 4.72 12.28
C ASN A 106 -13.17 6.09 12.03
N ASP A 107 -12.94 7.02 12.95
CA ASP A 107 -13.37 8.41 12.83
C ASP A 107 -12.35 9.24 12.03
N PRO A 108 -12.72 9.78 10.84
CA PRO A 108 -11.81 10.63 10.06
C PRO A 108 -11.51 11.98 10.74
N GLN A 109 -12.30 12.40 11.73
CA GLN A 109 -12.06 13.63 12.49
C GLN A 109 -11.09 13.44 13.66
N GLN A 110 -10.75 12.20 14.00
CA GLN A 110 -9.77 11.92 15.07
C GLN A 110 -8.36 12.35 14.64
N LYS A 111 -7.62 12.96 15.56
CA LYS A 111 -6.19 13.23 15.37
C LYS A 111 -5.40 11.91 15.27
N MET A 112 -4.55 11.79 14.28
CA MET A 112 -3.77 10.57 14.05
C MET A 112 -2.81 10.27 15.21
N THR A 113 -2.31 11.30 15.92
CA THR A 113 -1.50 11.14 17.15
C THR A 113 -2.28 10.56 18.33
N HIS A 114 -3.60 10.57 18.30
CA HIS A 114 -4.46 10.00 19.34
C HIS A 114 -5.04 8.62 18.94
N MET A 115 -4.66 8.11 17.77
CA MET A 115 -5.07 6.79 17.30
C MET A 115 -4.21 5.70 17.92
N SER A 116 -4.82 4.55 18.21
CA SER A 116 -4.08 3.31 18.46
C SER A 116 -3.32 2.88 17.21
N PHE A 117 -2.33 2.00 17.33
CA PHE A 117 -1.59 1.48 16.19
C PHE A 117 -2.53 0.85 15.14
N GLY A 118 -3.51 0.04 15.58
CA GLY A 118 -4.50 -0.56 14.68
C GLY A 118 -5.38 0.47 13.97
N GLN A 119 -5.84 1.52 14.68
CA GLN A 119 -6.59 2.61 14.06
C GLN A 119 -5.75 3.38 13.04
N LEU A 120 -4.49 3.65 13.39
CA LEU A 120 -3.57 4.33 12.48
C LEU A 120 -3.34 3.50 11.21
N LYS A 121 -3.10 2.20 11.35
CA LYS A 121 -2.95 1.27 10.22
C LYS A 121 -4.19 1.27 9.32
N LYS A 122 -5.40 1.17 9.90
CA LYS A 122 -6.67 1.25 9.17
C LYS A 122 -6.82 2.56 8.40
N THR A 123 -6.40 3.69 9.00
CA THR A 123 -6.41 5.00 8.34
C THR A 123 -5.51 5.02 7.11
N TYR A 124 -4.29 4.49 7.21
CA TYR A 124 -3.38 4.42 6.07
C TYR A 124 -3.83 3.45 4.99
N ILE A 125 -4.47 2.33 5.37
CA ILE A 125 -5.11 1.42 4.40
C ILE A 125 -6.25 2.14 3.67
N SER A 126 -7.09 2.90 4.39
CA SER A 126 -8.18 3.68 3.80
C SER A 126 -7.65 4.71 2.80
N PHE A 127 -6.56 5.39 3.14
CA PHE A 127 -5.89 6.32 2.25
C PHE A 127 -5.31 5.61 1.01
N ALA A 128 -4.62 4.50 1.19
CA ALA A 128 -4.05 3.72 0.09
C ALA A 128 -5.11 3.28 -0.93
N LEU A 129 -6.27 2.80 -0.46
CA LEU A 129 -7.38 2.41 -1.32
C LEU A 129 -8.04 3.61 -2.01
N ALA A 130 -8.10 4.75 -1.31
CA ALA A 130 -8.63 6.00 -1.86
C ALA A 130 -7.74 6.63 -2.93
N CYS A 131 -6.45 6.31 -2.97
CA CYS A 131 -5.54 6.77 -4.03
C CYS A 131 -5.92 6.21 -5.42
N ASN A 132 -6.73 5.16 -5.50
CA ASN A 132 -7.22 4.57 -6.76
C ASN A 132 -6.11 4.26 -7.76
N THR A 133 -4.98 3.75 -7.28
CA THR A 133 -3.81 3.48 -8.11
C THR A 133 -3.94 2.14 -8.84
N LYS A 134 -3.32 2.05 -10.02
CA LYS A 134 -3.16 0.79 -10.73
C LYS A 134 -2.20 -0.15 -9.99
N HIS A 135 -1.11 0.37 -9.42
CA HIS A 135 -0.12 -0.41 -8.70
C HIS A 135 -0.20 -0.14 -7.20
N LEU A 136 -0.64 -1.13 -6.41
CA LEU A 136 -0.76 -1.03 -4.96
C LEU A 136 0.11 -2.09 -4.29
N TYR A 137 1.12 -1.63 -3.56
CA TYR A 137 2.05 -2.46 -2.82
C TYR A 137 1.83 -2.26 -1.33
N MET A 138 1.55 -3.33 -0.58
CA MET A 138 1.28 -3.24 0.86
C MET A 138 2.19 -4.19 1.64
N ASP A 139 3.00 -3.63 2.52
CA ASP A 139 3.91 -4.38 3.37
C ASP A 139 3.27 -4.66 4.73
N GLU A 140 3.01 -5.94 5.02
CA GLU A 140 2.38 -6.42 6.27
C GLU A 140 1.15 -5.58 6.70
N PRO A 141 0.17 -5.29 5.80
CA PRO A 141 -0.92 -4.35 6.09
C PRO A 141 -1.81 -4.81 7.25
N THR A 142 -1.85 -6.11 7.52
CA THR A 142 -2.69 -6.69 8.59
C THR A 142 -1.94 -6.91 9.89
N ASN A 143 -0.65 -6.57 9.94
CA ASN A 143 0.13 -6.63 11.18
C ASN A 143 -0.44 -5.67 12.23
N GLY A 144 -0.67 -6.18 13.45
CA GLY A 144 -1.26 -5.40 14.54
C GLY A 144 -2.79 -5.22 14.45
N LEU A 145 -3.46 -5.80 13.47
CA LEU A 145 -4.92 -5.82 13.38
C LEU A 145 -5.50 -7.05 14.10
N ASP A 146 -6.64 -6.85 14.78
CA ASP A 146 -7.44 -7.93 15.35
C ASP A 146 -8.18 -8.73 14.25
N ILE A 147 -8.77 -9.87 14.63
CA ILE A 147 -9.45 -10.77 13.68
C ILE A 147 -10.59 -10.08 12.93
N PRO A 148 -11.49 -9.30 13.57
CA PRO A 148 -12.52 -8.55 12.85
C PRO A 148 -11.94 -7.57 11.84
N SER A 149 -10.90 -6.82 12.21
CA SER A 149 -10.23 -5.85 11.33
C SER A 149 -9.53 -6.50 10.13
N LYS A 150 -8.97 -7.71 10.31
CA LYS A 150 -8.44 -8.50 9.18
C LYS A 150 -9.55 -8.90 8.19
N ALA A 151 -10.75 -9.21 8.68
CA ALA A 151 -11.90 -9.50 7.81
C ALA A 151 -12.39 -8.23 7.09
N GLN A 152 -12.45 -7.09 7.78
CA GLN A 152 -12.76 -5.78 7.19
C GLN A 152 -11.75 -5.41 6.11
N PHE A 153 -10.44 -5.63 6.35
CA PHE A 153 -9.37 -5.40 5.36
C PHE A 153 -9.60 -6.19 4.08
N ARG A 154 -9.84 -7.51 4.17
CA ARG A 154 -10.11 -8.34 2.98
C ARG A 154 -11.31 -7.82 2.19
N LYS A 155 -12.41 -7.49 2.88
CA LYS A 155 -13.60 -6.91 2.26
C LYS A 155 -13.31 -5.57 1.58
N ALA A 156 -12.56 -4.69 2.25
CA ALA A 156 -12.20 -3.37 1.72
C ALA A 156 -11.33 -3.49 0.46
N VAL A 157 -10.28 -4.30 0.48
CA VAL A 157 -9.41 -4.53 -0.69
C VAL A 157 -10.21 -5.07 -1.87
N THR A 158 -11.07 -6.06 -1.66
CA THR A 158 -11.88 -6.63 -2.75
C THR A 158 -12.87 -5.63 -3.34
N LYS A 159 -13.46 -4.76 -2.50
CA LYS A 159 -14.53 -3.85 -2.93
C LYS A 159 -14.01 -2.54 -3.53
N TYR A 160 -12.91 -2.00 -3.00
CA TYR A 160 -12.51 -0.61 -3.26
C TYR A 160 -11.28 -0.46 -4.16
N THR A 161 -10.72 -1.54 -4.66
CA THR A 161 -9.66 -1.49 -5.68
C THR A 161 -10.25 -1.41 -7.10
N ARG A 162 -9.49 -0.85 -8.02
CA ARG A 162 -9.86 -0.80 -9.44
C ARG A 162 -9.79 -2.20 -10.05
N GLU A 163 -10.62 -2.45 -11.06
CA GLU A 163 -10.65 -3.75 -11.76
C GLU A 163 -9.32 -4.08 -12.45
N ASP A 164 -8.58 -3.07 -12.89
CA ASP A 164 -7.26 -3.21 -13.53
C ASP A 164 -6.09 -3.13 -12.56
N SER A 165 -6.33 -2.98 -11.26
CA SER A 165 -5.25 -2.86 -10.27
C SER A 165 -4.42 -4.15 -10.16
N ILE A 166 -3.12 -3.95 -10.03
CA ILE A 166 -2.15 -4.97 -9.62
C ILE A 166 -1.84 -4.73 -8.15
N ILE A 167 -2.22 -5.66 -7.29
CA ILE A 167 -2.07 -5.54 -5.85
C ILE A 167 -1.11 -6.60 -5.35
N LEU A 168 -0.07 -6.20 -4.65
CA LEU A 168 0.88 -7.10 -4.02
C LEU A 168 0.93 -6.86 -2.52
N ILE A 169 0.59 -7.89 -1.75
CA ILE A 169 0.49 -7.83 -0.29
C ILE A 169 1.50 -8.77 0.31
N SER A 170 2.43 -8.27 1.10
CA SER A 170 3.32 -9.12 1.90
C SER A 170 2.65 -9.55 3.20
N THR A 171 2.91 -10.77 3.62
CA THR A 171 2.49 -11.28 4.92
C THR A 171 3.40 -12.42 5.38
N HIS A 172 3.50 -12.58 6.69
CA HIS A 172 4.19 -13.72 7.33
C HIS A 172 3.20 -14.73 7.95
N GLN A 173 1.87 -14.48 7.82
CA GLN A 173 0.79 -15.28 8.39
C GLN A 173 -0.09 -15.90 7.30
#